data_027c71d6c545dba17be0d209de713a55
#
_entry.id   027c71d6c545dba17be0d209de713a55
#
_cell.length_a   1.000
_cell.length_b   1.000
_cell.length_c   1.000
_cell.angle_alpha   90.00
_cell.angle_beta   90.00
_cell.angle_gamma   90.00
#
_symmetry.space_group_name_H-M   'P 1'
#
loop_
_entity.id
_entity.type
_entity.pdbx_description
1 polymer ?
#
loop_
_entity_poly.entity_id
_entity_poly.type
_entity_poly.pdbx_seq_one_letter_code
_entity_poly.pdbx_strand_id
1 'polypeptide(L)'
;MKVKNLICKINPRSFISDYLIALGVPENEVEDYICPINVQYQSPWDYPNMKLACEMVHGIAVNPESKIGILCDVDLDGVTSAVAVYNLLQSIRAGYSITVFHHPKKSHGLSIDVFNQIENSNLDLLIVPDAGSNDGAACTRISSYGTKILVLDHHEITKPNPNAVIINPLMDKAHLNTKLSGAGVTSKFVDAYCEMYGLNPVYTKDLVACSIISDVCDVTVLENRKYIYDGLNQIENPFLKYLFQKAKETTPHAIGWTIAPKINALFRVESDIAIVFEGFINPSAIESAYKECNRAYNASRKITNEITKDPVIDEQKNCAISFVENENASFTGLLANRILDATKKPTFVLRDKDDKVYTGSMRSPIEFASILNSSRLCRAEGHEKASGIVIEKENYDALLKWLEAQNFDFEPTEDIAGQLSTRNINMYLCEQIESNKQLWANQIPEPRFSTTLRIKNTDVALFKKTSTTFKVEKNGVAFIKFQLKEDEVQKIESTKQLKIDTIFTLGINRYNGVETPQGMIQEWTIDEDEGEDMF
;
A
#
# COMPACT_ATOMS: atom_id res chain seq x y z
N MET A 1 -17.32 -5.24 20.53
CA MET A 1 -16.81 -4.64 19.26
C MET A 1 -17.58 -3.36 19.02
N LYS A 2 -16.91 -2.20 19.05
CA LYS A 2 -17.56 -0.91 18.72
C LYS A 2 -17.47 -0.73 17.20
N VAL A 3 -18.63 -0.64 16.54
CA VAL A 3 -18.71 -0.38 15.09
C VAL A 3 -19.45 0.93 14.83
N LYS A 4 -18.99 1.64 13.81
CA LYS A 4 -19.67 2.82 13.28
C LYS A 4 -20.24 2.47 11.92
N ASN A 5 -21.55 2.55 11.80
CA ASN A 5 -22.23 2.40 10.52
C ASN A 5 -22.04 3.66 9.68
N LEU A 6 -21.42 3.54 8.52
CA LEU A 6 -21.27 4.63 7.56
C LEU A 6 -22.62 4.98 6.91
N ILE A 7 -23.45 3.95 6.68
CA ILE A 7 -24.78 4.09 6.09
C ILE A 7 -25.82 3.62 7.11
N CYS A 8 -26.78 4.47 7.44
CA CYS A 8 -27.86 4.15 8.38
C CYS A 8 -28.87 3.14 7.84
N LYS A 9 -29.16 3.18 6.54
CA LYS A 9 -30.12 2.28 5.87
C LYS A 9 -29.59 1.91 4.50
N ILE A 10 -29.24 0.65 4.32
CA ILE A 10 -28.71 0.12 3.06
C ILE A 10 -29.85 -0.02 2.03
N ASN A 11 -29.69 0.68 0.91
CA ASN A 11 -30.52 0.53 -0.27
C ASN A 11 -29.68 -0.17 -1.37
N PRO A 12 -30.00 -1.41 -1.76
CA PRO A 12 -29.21 -2.12 -2.76
C PRO A 12 -29.02 -1.39 -4.10
N ARG A 13 -29.97 -0.54 -4.48
CA ARG A 13 -29.92 0.17 -5.78
C ARG A 13 -28.96 1.35 -5.79
N SER A 14 -28.78 2.03 -4.67
CA SER A 14 -27.88 3.17 -4.52
C SER A 14 -26.65 2.84 -3.67
N PHE A 15 -26.50 1.58 -3.26
CA PHE A 15 -25.51 1.17 -2.25
C PHE A 15 -24.10 1.62 -2.60
N ILE A 16 -23.65 1.42 -3.84
CA ILE A 16 -22.27 1.78 -4.24
C ILE A 16 -22.06 3.29 -4.13
N SER A 17 -23.00 4.10 -4.63
CA SER A 17 -22.93 5.56 -4.55
C SER A 17 -22.98 6.04 -3.11
N ASP A 18 -23.92 5.52 -2.31
CA ASP A 18 -24.06 5.89 -0.89
C ASP A 18 -22.78 5.55 -0.10
N TYR A 19 -22.16 4.42 -0.41
CA TYR A 19 -20.92 3.98 0.26
C TYR A 19 -19.72 4.84 -0.11
N LEU A 20 -19.56 5.18 -1.39
CA LEU A 20 -18.50 6.08 -1.85
C LEU A 20 -18.62 7.48 -1.24
N ILE A 21 -19.84 8.02 -1.19
CA ILE A 21 -20.10 9.33 -0.52
C ILE A 21 -19.74 9.25 0.97
N ALA A 22 -20.15 8.19 1.64
CA ALA A 22 -19.85 7.98 3.06
C ALA A 22 -18.34 7.85 3.36
N LEU A 23 -17.56 7.43 2.36
CA LEU A 23 -16.09 7.35 2.42
C LEU A 23 -15.38 8.63 1.94
N GLY A 24 -16.12 9.68 1.58
CA GLY A 24 -15.58 11.00 1.27
C GLY A 24 -15.44 11.31 -0.23
N VAL A 25 -15.95 10.46 -1.13
CA VAL A 25 -16.06 10.82 -2.55
C VAL A 25 -17.15 11.89 -2.69
N PRO A 26 -16.87 13.05 -3.31
CA PRO A 26 -17.88 14.08 -3.52
C PRO A 26 -19.08 13.56 -4.32
N GLU A 27 -20.30 13.90 -3.89
CA GLU A 27 -21.54 13.40 -4.51
C GLU A 27 -21.60 13.69 -6.03
N ASN A 28 -21.13 14.86 -6.44
CA ASN A 28 -21.06 15.26 -7.84
C ASN A 28 -19.96 14.54 -8.66
N GLU A 29 -19.08 13.81 -8.02
CA GLU A 29 -17.98 13.06 -8.66
C GLU A 29 -18.20 11.54 -8.67
N VAL A 30 -19.24 11.05 -8.00
CA VAL A 30 -19.45 9.60 -7.81
C VAL A 30 -19.55 8.82 -9.13
N GLU A 31 -20.27 9.36 -10.12
CA GLU A 31 -20.40 8.71 -11.43
C GLU A 31 -19.06 8.63 -12.15
N ASP A 32 -18.31 9.73 -12.17
CA ASP A 32 -16.96 9.77 -12.73
C ASP A 32 -15.98 8.90 -11.93
N TYR A 33 -16.17 8.80 -10.62
CA TYR A 33 -15.36 7.93 -9.77
C TYR A 33 -15.58 6.44 -10.09
N ILE A 34 -16.83 6.02 -10.29
CA ILE A 34 -17.17 4.64 -10.68
C ILE A 34 -16.62 4.33 -12.08
N CYS A 35 -16.80 5.24 -13.02
CA CYS A 35 -16.45 5.06 -14.44
C CYS A 35 -15.70 6.28 -15.00
N PRO A 36 -14.40 6.44 -14.71
CA PRO A 36 -13.63 7.66 -15.02
C PRO A 36 -13.19 7.76 -16.48
N ILE A 37 -13.96 7.24 -17.43
CA ILE A 37 -13.61 7.24 -18.86
C ILE A 37 -13.45 8.66 -19.38
N ASN A 38 -14.32 9.58 -18.97
CA ASN A 38 -14.34 10.98 -19.44
C ASN A 38 -13.48 11.92 -18.58
N VAL A 39 -12.95 11.45 -17.47
CA VAL A 39 -12.06 12.23 -16.61
C VAL A 39 -10.77 12.52 -17.35
N GLN A 40 -10.29 13.76 -17.24
CA GLN A 40 -9.04 14.17 -17.86
C GLN A 40 -7.90 14.09 -16.85
N TYR A 41 -6.73 13.68 -17.32
CA TYR A 41 -5.51 13.81 -16.54
C TYR A 41 -5.11 15.29 -16.44
N GLN A 42 -4.57 15.69 -15.30
CA GLN A 42 -3.96 16.99 -15.16
C GLN A 42 -2.81 17.14 -16.17
N SER A 43 -2.70 18.34 -16.77
CA SER A 43 -1.65 18.63 -17.74
C SER A 43 -0.26 18.46 -17.12
N PRO A 44 0.66 17.75 -17.77
CA PRO A 44 2.04 17.68 -17.28
C PRO A 44 2.75 19.06 -17.31
N TRP A 45 2.26 19.99 -18.14
CA TRP A 45 2.83 21.34 -18.25
C TRP A 45 2.49 22.25 -17.06
N ASP A 46 1.55 21.84 -16.21
CA ASP A 46 1.23 22.57 -14.98
C ASP A 46 2.33 22.39 -13.91
N TYR A 47 3.17 21.35 -14.04
CA TYR A 47 4.24 21.08 -13.08
C TYR A 47 5.42 22.06 -13.26
N PRO A 48 5.88 22.72 -12.19
CA PRO A 48 7.08 23.53 -12.23
C PRO A 48 8.28 22.76 -12.76
N ASN A 49 9.13 23.44 -13.53
CA ASN A 49 10.36 22.90 -14.14
C ASN A 49 10.14 21.82 -15.24
N MET A 50 8.92 21.43 -15.58
CA MET A 50 8.69 20.35 -16.55
C MET A 50 9.40 20.60 -17.89
N LYS A 51 9.23 21.79 -18.45
CA LYS A 51 9.90 22.17 -19.70
C LYS A 51 11.44 22.10 -19.58
N LEU A 52 11.99 22.63 -18.48
CA LEU A 52 13.44 22.59 -18.22
C LEU A 52 13.95 21.15 -18.12
N ALA A 53 13.19 20.27 -17.46
CA ALA A 53 13.51 18.85 -17.34
C ALA A 53 13.55 18.17 -18.71
N CYS A 54 12.52 18.38 -19.54
CA CYS A 54 12.48 17.84 -20.90
C CYS A 54 13.66 18.32 -21.77
N GLU A 55 13.96 19.62 -21.74
CA GLU A 55 15.08 20.22 -22.50
C GLU A 55 16.43 19.66 -22.01
N MET A 56 16.64 19.53 -20.69
CA MET A 56 17.86 18.99 -20.11
C MET A 56 18.08 17.53 -20.51
N VAL A 57 17.05 16.70 -20.35
CA VAL A 57 17.14 15.26 -20.70
C VAL A 57 17.37 15.11 -22.21
N HIS A 58 16.65 15.85 -23.05
CA HIS A 58 16.80 15.77 -24.50
C HIS A 58 18.21 16.13 -24.94
N GLY A 59 18.76 17.24 -24.43
CA GLY A 59 20.11 17.70 -24.79
C GLY A 59 21.21 16.66 -24.50
N ILE A 60 20.97 15.75 -23.56
CA ILE A 60 21.90 14.67 -23.19
C ILE A 60 21.53 13.36 -23.92
N ALA A 61 20.26 12.94 -23.85
CA ALA A 61 19.83 11.63 -24.31
C ALA A 61 19.91 11.44 -25.84
N VAL A 62 19.92 12.53 -26.64
CA VAL A 62 20.11 12.44 -28.10
C VAL A 62 21.56 12.14 -28.49
N ASN A 63 22.53 12.38 -27.61
CA ASN A 63 23.94 12.04 -27.85
C ASN A 63 24.18 10.56 -27.52
N PRO A 64 24.64 9.76 -28.51
CA PRO A 64 24.85 8.32 -28.30
C PRO A 64 25.94 7.96 -27.30
N GLU A 65 26.89 8.84 -27.08
CA GLU A 65 28.03 8.64 -26.16
C GLU A 65 27.70 9.02 -24.72
N SER A 66 26.53 9.64 -24.47
CA SER A 66 26.15 10.05 -23.13
C SER A 66 25.88 8.86 -22.23
N LYS A 67 26.33 8.96 -20.99
CA LYS A 67 26.14 7.97 -19.93
C LYS A 67 24.99 8.41 -19.02
N ILE A 68 23.90 7.64 -19.05
CA ILE A 68 22.73 7.93 -18.25
C ILE A 68 22.57 6.89 -17.15
N GLY A 69 22.36 7.37 -15.93
CA GLY A 69 22.01 6.56 -14.78
C GLY A 69 20.57 6.73 -14.35
N ILE A 70 19.94 5.66 -13.87
CA ILE A 70 18.64 5.67 -13.20
C ILE A 70 18.83 5.09 -11.82
N LEU A 71 18.37 5.78 -10.76
CA LEU A 71 18.25 5.19 -9.44
C LEU A 71 16.90 4.45 -9.33
N CYS A 72 16.93 3.18 -8.97
CA CYS A 72 15.74 2.39 -8.68
C CYS A 72 15.58 2.29 -7.15
N ASP A 73 14.53 2.90 -6.60
CA ASP A 73 14.27 2.85 -5.17
C ASP A 73 13.67 1.51 -4.71
N VAL A 74 13.49 1.32 -3.40
CA VAL A 74 13.41 0.02 -2.70
C VAL A 74 11.99 -0.51 -2.48
N ASP A 75 11.07 -0.22 -3.39
CA ASP A 75 9.71 -0.78 -3.37
C ASP A 75 9.10 -0.81 -4.78
N LEU A 76 7.81 -1.18 -4.85
CA LEU A 76 7.13 -1.27 -6.13
C LEU A 76 6.95 0.09 -6.81
N ASP A 77 6.77 1.18 -6.06
CA ASP A 77 6.71 2.55 -6.63
C ASP A 77 8.04 2.93 -7.26
N GLY A 78 9.15 2.79 -6.54
CA GLY A 78 10.49 3.06 -7.08
C GLY A 78 10.82 2.21 -8.30
N VAL A 79 10.50 0.91 -8.28
CA VAL A 79 10.72 0.03 -9.44
C VAL A 79 9.89 0.47 -10.65
N THR A 80 8.59 0.72 -10.48
CA THR A 80 7.71 1.12 -11.60
C THR A 80 8.06 2.49 -12.14
N SER A 81 8.50 3.41 -11.28
CA SER A 81 9.03 4.72 -11.65
C SER A 81 10.30 4.61 -12.51
N ALA A 82 11.26 3.79 -12.07
CA ALA A 82 12.49 3.55 -12.81
C ALA A 82 12.24 2.87 -14.18
N VAL A 83 11.30 1.91 -14.24
CA VAL A 83 10.88 1.25 -15.48
C VAL A 83 10.25 2.24 -16.47
N ALA A 84 9.41 3.17 -15.99
CA ALA A 84 8.82 4.20 -16.85
C ALA A 84 9.89 5.11 -17.50
N VAL A 85 10.89 5.54 -16.72
CA VAL A 85 12.04 6.30 -17.24
C VAL A 85 12.85 5.48 -18.24
N TYR A 86 13.12 4.20 -17.90
CA TYR A 86 13.87 3.30 -18.79
C TYR A 86 13.16 3.14 -20.14
N ASN A 87 11.86 2.91 -20.13
CA ASN A 87 11.06 2.76 -21.35
C ASN A 87 11.07 4.05 -22.20
N LEU A 88 11.00 5.22 -21.57
CA LEU A 88 11.15 6.50 -22.27
C LEU A 88 12.53 6.59 -22.96
N LEU A 89 13.61 6.34 -22.24
CA LEU A 89 14.96 6.43 -22.80
C LEU A 89 15.17 5.44 -23.94
N GLN A 90 14.62 4.23 -23.86
CA GLN A 90 14.64 3.25 -24.94
C GLN A 90 13.78 3.68 -26.15
N SER A 91 12.73 4.48 -25.93
CA SER A 91 11.91 5.05 -27.03
C SER A 91 12.63 6.17 -27.78
N ILE A 92 13.50 6.93 -27.09
CA ILE A 92 14.36 7.95 -27.72
C ILE A 92 15.37 7.24 -28.62
N ARG A 93 15.94 6.15 -28.13
CA ARG A 93 16.93 5.37 -28.85
C ARG A 93 16.95 3.92 -28.39
N ALA A 94 16.52 3.00 -29.24
CA ALA A 94 16.55 1.58 -28.96
C ALA A 94 18.00 1.08 -28.73
N GLY A 95 18.19 0.27 -27.69
CA GLY A 95 19.50 -0.26 -27.28
C GLY A 95 20.41 0.74 -26.58
N TYR A 96 19.86 1.85 -26.07
CA TYR A 96 20.61 2.80 -25.25
C TYR A 96 21.19 2.12 -24.01
N SER A 97 22.49 2.32 -23.77
CA SER A 97 23.13 1.79 -22.55
C SER A 97 22.79 2.66 -21.35
N ILE A 98 21.97 2.13 -20.45
CA ILE A 98 21.53 2.80 -19.23
C ILE A 98 22.07 2.01 -18.05
N THR A 99 22.68 2.70 -17.09
CA THR A 99 23.09 2.10 -15.83
C THR A 99 21.98 2.25 -14.81
N VAL A 100 21.42 1.14 -14.32
CA VAL A 100 20.43 1.17 -13.25
C VAL A 100 21.12 0.87 -11.93
N PHE A 101 21.01 1.80 -10.98
CA PHE A 101 21.57 1.68 -9.65
C PHE A 101 20.51 1.12 -8.70
N HIS A 102 20.90 0.16 -7.90
CA HIS A 102 20.02 -0.45 -6.89
C HIS A 102 20.65 -0.31 -5.50
N HIS A 103 19.83 -0.08 -4.51
CA HIS A 103 20.27 -0.12 -3.13
C HIS A 103 20.66 -1.55 -2.73
N PRO A 104 21.85 -1.77 -2.13
CA PRO A 104 22.26 -3.11 -1.69
C PRO A 104 21.45 -3.61 -0.48
N LYS A 105 20.78 -2.69 0.22
CA LYS A 105 19.92 -2.93 1.38
C LYS A 105 18.74 -1.96 1.33
N LYS A 106 17.69 -2.24 2.11
CA LYS A 106 16.57 -1.30 2.25
C LYS A 106 17.07 0.07 2.73
N SER A 107 17.05 1.03 1.85
CA SER A 107 17.40 2.43 2.04
C SER A 107 16.54 3.27 1.10
N HIS A 108 16.66 4.56 1.08
CA HIS A 108 15.85 5.46 0.26
C HIS A 108 16.71 6.60 -0.28
N GLY A 109 16.42 7.05 -1.50
CA GLY A 109 17.06 8.18 -2.16
C GLY A 109 18.56 8.00 -2.39
N LEU A 110 19.32 9.08 -2.43
CA LEU A 110 20.76 9.05 -2.64
C LEU A 110 21.53 8.71 -1.35
N SER A 111 21.24 7.53 -0.79
CA SER A 111 21.93 7.01 0.38
C SER A 111 23.43 6.79 0.11
N ILE A 112 24.23 6.72 1.18
CA ILE A 112 25.69 6.58 1.05
C ILE A 112 26.11 5.33 0.27
N ASP A 113 25.35 4.23 0.40
CA ASP A 113 25.71 2.97 -0.23
C ASP A 113 25.55 3.03 -1.77
N VAL A 114 24.50 3.68 -2.26
CA VAL A 114 24.27 3.88 -3.71
C VAL A 114 25.07 5.05 -4.23
N PHE A 115 25.25 6.09 -3.42
CA PHE A 115 26.05 7.26 -3.77
C PHE A 115 27.46 6.88 -4.23
N ASN A 116 28.17 6.00 -3.51
CA ASN A 116 29.51 5.56 -3.86
C ASN A 116 29.58 4.82 -5.21
N GLN A 117 28.50 4.15 -5.63
CA GLN A 117 28.40 3.53 -6.95
C GLN A 117 28.24 4.59 -8.04
N ILE A 118 27.37 5.58 -7.80
CA ILE A 118 27.07 6.66 -8.75
C ILE A 118 28.29 7.56 -8.97
N GLU A 119 29.00 7.94 -7.90
CA GLU A 119 30.17 8.82 -7.96
C GLU A 119 31.26 8.30 -8.91
N ASN A 120 31.44 6.99 -8.96
CA ASN A 120 32.46 6.34 -9.79
C ASN A 120 32.03 6.07 -11.25
N SER A 121 30.79 6.41 -11.62
CA SER A 121 30.21 6.02 -12.92
C SER A 121 30.42 7.04 -14.04
N ASN A 122 30.92 8.24 -13.73
CA ASN A 122 31.14 9.34 -14.70
C ASN A 122 29.90 9.59 -15.58
N LEU A 123 28.74 9.82 -14.96
CA LEU A 123 27.47 10.03 -15.68
C LEU A 123 27.39 11.46 -16.22
N ASP A 124 26.77 11.61 -17.40
CA ASP A 124 26.31 12.89 -17.92
C ASP A 124 24.96 13.30 -17.30
N LEU A 125 24.10 12.31 -17.03
CA LEU A 125 22.79 12.49 -16.42
C LEU A 125 22.48 11.40 -15.42
N LEU A 126 21.98 11.78 -14.26
CA LEU A 126 21.35 10.90 -13.27
C LEU A 126 19.86 11.26 -13.16
N ILE A 127 18.99 10.28 -13.33
CA ILE A 127 17.55 10.42 -13.08
C ILE A 127 17.21 9.65 -11.81
N VAL A 128 16.55 10.34 -10.88
CA VAL A 128 16.17 9.84 -9.56
C VAL A 128 14.65 9.89 -9.47
N PRO A 129 13.95 8.83 -9.95
CA PRO A 129 12.50 8.75 -9.79
C PRO A 129 12.15 8.24 -8.40
N ASP A 130 11.02 8.72 -7.87
CA ASP A 130 10.43 8.35 -6.57
C ASP A 130 11.29 8.70 -5.33
N ALA A 131 12.30 9.52 -5.49
CA ALA A 131 13.18 9.94 -4.38
C ALA A 131 13.97 11.20 -4.76
N GLY A 132 14.70 11.74 -3.78
CA GLY A 132 15.78 12.70 -4.04
C GLY A 132 15.45 14.17 -3.80
N SER A 133 14.20 14.54 -3.56
CA SER A 133 13.82 15.95 -3.30
C SER A 133 14.61 16.57 -2.15
N ASN A 134 14.99 15.78 -1.14
CA ASN A 134 15.70 16.23 0.06
C ASN A 134 17.20 15.93 0.06
N ASP A 135 17.76 15.38 -1.02
CA ASP A 135 19.13 14.87 -1.08
C ASP A 135 20.14 15.91 -1.59
N GLY A 136 19.92 17.20 -1.24
CA GLY A 136 20.71 18.32 -1.73
C GLY A 136 22.21 18.18 -1.54
N ALA A 137 22.68 17.59 -0.43
CA ALA A 137 24.11 17.37 -0.18
C ALA A 137 24.72 16.35 -1.17
N ALA A 138 24.03 15.23 -1.42
CA ALA A 138 24.47 14.23 -2.38
C ALA A 138 24.40 14.79 -3.82
N CYS A 139 23.33 15.48 -4.18
CA CYS A 139 23.18 16.14 -5.48
C CYS A 139 24.29 17.19 -5.72
N THR A 140 24.64 17.98 -4.71
CA THR A 140 25.73 18.97 -4.81
C THR A 140 27.06 18.28 -5.15
N ARG A 141 27.35 17.18 -4.50
CA ARG A 141 28.58 16.44 -4.73
C ARG A 141 28.61 15.76 -6.10
N ILE A 142 27.50 15.10 -6.50
CA ILE A 142 27.39 14.46 -7.83
C ILE A 142 27.51 15.51 -8.94
N SER A 143 26.83 16.65 -8.80
CA SER A 143 26.88 17.71 -9.81
C SER A 143 28.27 18.38 -9.93
N SER A 144 29.09 18.32 -8.88
CA SER A 144 30.47 18.85 -8.94
C SER A 144 31.37 18.09 -9.93
N TYR A 145 30.98 16.87 -10.33
CA TYR A 145 31.64 16.10 -11.40
C TYR A 145 31.07 16.36 -12.80
N GLY A 146 30.14 17.32 -12.92
CA GLY A 146 29.52 17.68 -14.20
C GLY A 146 28.21 16.95 -14.52
N THR A 147 27.82 15.97 -13.70
CA THR A 147 26.58 15.20 -13.86
C THR A 147 25.36 16.10 -13.66
N LYS A 148 24.43 16.13 -14.64
CA LYS A 148 23.10 16.73 -14.46
C LYS A 148 22.19 15.79 -13.70
N ILE A 149 21.30 16.34 -12.86
CA ILE A 149 20.43 15.55 -12.00
C ILE A 149 18.96 15.96 -12.25
N LEU A 150 18.13 14.97 -12.56
CA LEU A 150 16.67 15.09 -12.60
C LEU A 150 16.06 14.26 -11.46
N VAL A 151 15.24 14.91 -10.66
CA VAL A 151 14.44 14.30 -9.59
C VAL A 151 12.97 14.31 -9.99
N LEU A 152 12.31 13.15 -9.96
CA LEU A 152 10.88 12.97 -10.23
C LEU A 152 10.24 12.35 -9.00
N ASP A 153 9.77 13.17 -8.07
CA ASP A 153 9.47 12.75 -6.71
C ASP A 153 8.14 13.30 -6.21
N HIS A 154 7.56 12.69 -5.18
CA HIS A 154 6.30 13.08 -4.56
C HIS A 154 6.41 13.28 -3.03
N HIS A 155 7.55 12.97 -2.45
CA HIS A 155 7.78 13.11 -1.01
C HIS A 155 7.83 14.55 -0.55
N GLU A 156 7.52 14.80 0.73
CA GLU A 156 7.57 16.14 1.35
C GLU A 156 8.96 16.78 1.19
N ILE A 157 8.97 18.04 0.73
CA ILE A 157 10.18 18.82 0.56
C ILE A 157 10.48 19.56 1.86
N THR A 158 11.46 19.08 2.59
CA THR A 158 11.88 19.64 3.90
C THR A 158 13.25 20.30 3.87
N LYS A 159 14.05 20.06 2.82
CA LYS A 159 15.41 20.58 2.66
C LYS A 159 15.62 21.10 1.24
N PRO A 160 16.46 22.16 1.07
CA PRO A 160 16.76 22.66 -0.26
C PRO A 160 17.63 21.68 -1.06
N ASN A 161 17.33 21.53 -2.35
CA ASN A 161 18.16 20.79 -3.30
C ASN A 161 18.38 21.62 -4.60
N PRO A 162 19.27 22.62 -4.58
CA PRO A 162 19.46 23.56 -5.67
C PRO A 162 20.24 22.99 -6.88
N ASN A 163 20.85 21.81 -6.74
CA ASN A 163 21.70 21.21 -7.76
C ASN A 163 21.01 20.10 -8.58
N ALA A 164 19.69 19.97 -8.41
CA ALA A 164 18.86 19.10 -9.22
C ALA A 164 17.71 19.88 -9.85
N VAL A 165 17.28 19.47 -11.05
CA VAL A 165 15.97 19.84 -11.58
C VAL A 165 14.94 18.94 -10.94
N ILE A 166 13.97 19.51 -10.22
CA ILE A 166 12.98 18.74 -9.45
C ILE A 166 11.61 18.94 -10.08
N ILE A 167 10.93 17.82 -10.32
CA ILE A 167 9.50 17.73 -10.60
C ILE A 167 8.85 17.08 -9.37
N ASN A 168 8.05 17.85 -8.64
CA ASN A 168 7.35 17.36 -7.45
C ASN A 168 6.05 18.16 -7.30
N PRO A 169 4.88 17.51 -7.17
CA PRO A 169 3.59 18.21 -7.06
C PRO A 169 3.50 19.10 -5.81
N LEU A 170 4.30 18.85 -4.79
CA LEU A 170 4.33 19.68 -3.58
C LEU A 170 4.99 21.06 -3.78
N MET A 171 5.57 21.30 -4.95
CA MET A 171 6.07 22.63 -5.33
C MET A 171 4.94 23.61 -5.66
N ASP A 172 3.76 23.12 -6.04
CA ASP A 172 2.54 23.92 -6.24
C ASP A 172 1.31 23.19 -5.69
N LYS A 173 1.21 23.14 -4.38
CA LYS A 173 0.14 22.43 -3.64
C LYS A 173 -1.29 22.95 -3.94
N ALA A 174 -1.41 24.16 -4.47
CA ALA A 174 -2.72 24.75 -4.74
C ALA A 174 -3.34 24.25 -6.06
N HIS A 175 -2.52 23.83 -7.02
CA HIS A 175 -2.97 23.54 -8.37
C HIS A 175 -2.69 22.09 -8.80
N LEU A 176 -1.80 21.36 -8.12
CA LEU A 176 -1.38 20.03 -8.49
C LEU A 176 -2.00 18.93 -7.61
N ASN A 177 -2.14 17.73 -8.18
CA ASN A 177 -2.47 16.53 -7.43
C ASN A 177 -1.31 16.12 -6.52
N THR A 178 -1.32 16.59 -5.28
CA THR A 178 -0.29 16.31 -4.27
C THR A 178 -0.35 14.89 -3.69
N LYS A 179 -1.31 14.07 -4.15
CA LYS A 179 -1.52 12.69 -3.71
C LYS A 179 -1.11 11.67 -4.78
N LEU A 180 -0.41 12.13 -5.82
CA LEU A 180 0.12 11.27 -6.86
C LEU A 180 1.36 10.51 -6.36
N SER A 181 1.57 9.29 -6.82
CA SER A 181 2.75 8.46 -6.51
C SER A 181 3.99 8.87 -7.33
N GLY A 182 5.16 8.33 -7.00
CA GLY A 182 6.40 8.56 -7.74
C GLY A 182 6.30 8.15 -9.20
N ALA A 183 5.71 6.98 -9.50
CA ALA A 183 5.47 6.58 -10.89
C ALA A 183 4.43 7.47 -11.59
N GLY A 184 3.49 8.03 -10.85
CA GLY A 184 2.55 9.01 -11.41
C GLY A 184 3.23 10.31 -11.81
N VAL A 185 4.11 10.86 -10.97
CA VAL A 185 4.94 12.03 -11.31
C VAL A 185 5.85 11.73 -12.49
N THR A 186 6.46 10.54 -12.49
CA THR A 186 7.30 10.08 -13.61
C THR A 186 6.49 9.96 -14.91
N SER A 187 5.25 9.45 -14.85
CA SER A 187 4.35 9.38 -16.01
C SER A 187 4.06 10.76 -16.58
N LYS A 188 3.86 11.80 -15.75
CA LYS A 188 3.71 13.18 -16.21
C LYS A 188 4.94 13.66 -17.00
N PHE A 189 6.13 13.37 -16.52
CA PHE A 189 7.37 13.69 -17.23
C PHE A 189 7.47 12.94 -18.56
N VAL A 190 7.15 11.66 -18.59
CA VAL A 190 7.15 10.82 -19.80
C VAL A 190 6.17 11.37 -20.84
N ASP A 191 4.95 11.72 -20.43
CA ASP A 191 3.92 12.29 -21.32
C ASP A 191 4.38 13.64 -21.88
N ALA A 192 4.90 14.55 -21.04
CA ALA A 192 5.45 15.85 -21.47
C ALA A 192 6.59 15.72 -22.47
N TYR A 193 7.51 14.79 -22.21
CA TYR A 193 8.65 14.56 -23.08
C TYR A 193 8.21 14.02 -24.45
N CYS A 194 7.33 13.02 -24.47
CA CYS A 194 6.81 12.47 -25.73
C CYS A 194 6.06 13.53 -26.54
N GLU A 195 5.22 14.35 -25.89
CA GLU A 195 4.50 15.45 -26.53
C GLU A 195 5.45 16.49 -27.12
N MET A 196 6.44 16.96 -26.33
CA MET A 196 7.36 18.02 -26.73
C MET A 196 8.22 17.64 -27.92
N TYR A 197 8.65 16.38 -28.01
CA TYR A 197 9.57 15.91 -29.06
C TYR A 197 8.91 15.03 -30.13
N GLY A 198 7.56 14.91 -30.08
CA GLY A 198 6.80 14.19 -31.10
C GLY A 198 7.09 12.69 -31.15
N LEU A 199 7.40 12.09 -29.99
CA LEU A 199 7.58 10.64 -29.86
C LEU A 199 6.22 9.94 -29.76
N ASN A 200 6.18 8.66 -30.14
CA ASN A 200 5.04 7.84 -29.82
C ASN A 200 4.85 7.78 -28.29
N PRO A 201 3.62 7.88 -27.80
CA PRO A 201 3.36 7.80 -26.36
C PRO A 201 3.91 6.50 -25.74
N VAL A 202 4.63 6.62 -24.66
CA VAL A 202 5.08 5.49 -23.85
C VAL A 202 4.00 5.20 -22.82
N TYR A 203 3.42 4.01 -22.88
CA TYR A 203 2.34 3.64 -21.95
C TYR A 203 2.90 3.35 -20.54
N THR A 204 2.33 4.00 -19.53
CA THR A 204 2.79 3.94 -18.15
C THR A 204 1.66 3.69 -17.14
N LYS A 205 0.39 3.67 -17.58
CA LYS A 205 -0.75 3.68 -16.67
C LYS A 205 -0.87 2.42 -15.82
N ASP A 206 -0.48 1.27 -16.34
CA ASP A 206 -0.42 0.01 -15.57
C ASP A 206 0.65 0.04 -14.47
N LEU A 207 1.81 0.68 -14.75
CA LEU A 207 2.86 0.92 -13.76
C LEU A 207 2.35 1.87 -12.66
N VAL A 208 1.71 2.98 -13.06
CA VAL A 208 1.16 3.97 -12.13
C VAL A 208 0.05 3.39 -11.27
N ALA A 209 -0.84 2.57 -11.82
CA ALA A 209 -1.88 1.90 -11.04
C ALA A 209 -1.30 1.01 -9.92
N CYS A 210 -0.24 0.26 -10.26
CA CYS A 210 0.46 -0.57 -9.27
C CYS A 210 1.16 0.27 -8.19
N SER A 211 1.77 1.36 -8.58
CA SER A 211 2.44 2.32 -7.72
C SER A 211 1.46 2.97 -6.72
N ILE A 212 0.38 3.59 -7.20
CA ILE A 212 -0.64 4.25 -6.36
C ILE A 212 -1.16 3.31 -5.26
N ILE A 213 -1.42 2.05 -5.59
CA ILE A 213 -1.94 1.07 -4.64
C ILE A 213 -0.85 0.63 -3.65
N SER A 214 0.36 0.38 -4.13
CA SER A 214 1.46 -0.14 -3.28
C SER A 214 1.99 0.89 -2.30
N ASP A 215 2.02 2.16 -2.69
CA ASP A 215 2.44 3.29 -1.85
C ASP A 215 1.29 3.88 -1.01
N VAL A 216 0.12 3.24 -1.04
CA VAL A 216 -1.06 3.64 -0.24
C VAL A 216 -1.48 5.10 -0.51
N CYS A 217 -1.27 5.59 -1.71
CA CYS A 217 -1.71 6.92 -2.12
C CYS A 217 -3.23 7.07 -1.99
N ASP A 218 -3.69 8.31 -1.86
CA ASP A 218 -5.12 8.63 -1.68
C ASP A 218 -5.91 8.32 -2.96
N VAL A 219 -6.68 7.24 -2.94
CA VAL A 219 -7.49 6.81 -4.08
C VAL A 219 -8.83 7.54 -4.20
N THR A 220 -9.19 8.40 -3.22
CA THR A 220 -10.39 9.25 -3.33
C THR A 220 -10.20 10.38 -4.34
N VAL A 221 -8.95 10.71 -4.67
CA VAL A 221 -8.62 11.68 -5.71
C VAL A 221 -8.95 11.11 -7.08
N LEU A 222 -9.79 11.82 -7.84
CA LEU A 222 -10.36 11.35 -9.10
C LEU A 222 -9.29 11.02 -10.16
N GLU A 223 -8.21 11.76 -10.22
CA GLU A 223 -7.09 11.46 -11.13
C GLU A 223 -6.37 10.16 -10.76
N ASN A 224 -6.15 9.89 -9.46
CA ASN A 224 -5.57 8.62 -9.00
C ASN A 224 -6.50 7.45 -9.33
N ARG A 225 -7.81 7.65 -9.15
CA ARG A 225 -8.82 6.67 -9.56
C ARG A 225 -8.78 6.40 -11.07
N LYS A 226 -8.60 7.45 -11.89
CA LYS A 226 -8.44 7.32 -13.34
C LYS A 226 -7.23 6.49 -13.72
N TYR A 227 -6.08 6.73 -13.10
CA TYR A 227 -4.88 5.90 -13.33
C TYR A 227 -5.11 4.43 -12.99
N ILE A 228 -5.78 4.15 -11.86
CA ILE A 228 -6.11 2.78 -11.46
C ILE A 228 -7.04 2.14 -12.49
N TYR A 229 -8.08 2.85 -12.92
CA TYR A 229 -9.04 2.34 -13.88
C TYR A 229 -8.38 2.03 -15.23
N ASP A 230 -7.66 2.98 -15.81
CA ASP A 230 -7.01 2.79 -17.10
C ASP A 230 -5.92 1.72 -17.04
N GLY A 231 -5.09 1.73 -16.00
CA GLY A 231 -3.99 0.80 -15.83
C GLY A 231 -4.44 -0.65 -15.60
N LEU A 232 -5.54 -0.88 -14.86
CA LEU A 232 -6.07 -2.22 -14.66
C LEU A 232 -6.88 -2.74 -15.84
N ASN A 233 -7.50 -1.85 -16.63
CA ASN A 233 -8.22 -2.25 -17.84
C ASN A 233 -7.28 -2.51 -19.02
N GLN A 234 -6.07 -1.92 -19.03
CA GLN A 234 -5.08 -2.12 -20.07
C GLN A 234 -3.71 -2.37 -19.44
N ILE A 235 -3.37 -3.62 -19.21
CA ILE A 235 -2.03 -4.01 -18.75
C ILE A 235 -1.16 -4.27 -19.97
N GLU A 236 -0.12 -3.46 -20.19
CA GLU A 236 0.81 -3.63 -21.30
C GLU A 236 2.11 -4.31 -20.88
N ASN A 237 2.60 -4.01 -19.67
CA ASN A 237 3.85 -4.61 -19.19
C ASN A 237 3.73 -6.14 -19.05
N PRO A 238 4.62 -6.92 -19.72
CA PRO A 238 4.52 -8.38 -19.71
C PRO A 238 4.70 -9.03 -18.33
N PHE A 239 5.52 -8.42 -17.45
CA PHE A 239 5.70 -8.95 -16.10
C PHE A 239 4.46 -8.71 -15.24
N LEU A 240 3.83 -7.52 -15.34
CA LEU A 240 2.56 -7.26 -14.66
C LEU A 240 1.47 -8.21 -15.14
N LYS A 241 1.34 -8.46 -16.46
CA LYS A 241 0.43 -9.49 -16.99
C LYS A 241 0.64 -10.84 -16.31
N TYR A 242 1.89 -11.26 -16.22
CA TYR A 242 2.25 -12.54 -15.58
C TYR A 242 1.89 -12.56 -14.09
N LEU A 243 2.18 -11.47 -13.36
CA LEU A 243 1.85 -11.34 -11.94
C LEU A 243 0.35 -11.41 -11.68
N PHE A 244 -0.48 -10.70 -12.46
CA PHE A 244 -1.95 -10.76 -12.35
C PHE A 244 -2.50 -12.14 -12.72
N GLN A 245 -1.94 -12.83 -13.71
CA GLN A 245 -2.31 -14.21 -14.00
C GLN A 245 -2.03 -15.15 -12.82
N LYS A 246 -0.89 -14.96 -12.12
CA LYS A 246 -0.57 -15.71 -10.90
C LYS A 246 -1.46 -15.35 -9.71
N ALA A 247 -1.88 -14.10 -9.61
CA ALA A 247 -2.86 -13.63 -8.61
C ALA A 247 -4.29 -14.13 -8.92
N LYS A 248 -4.58 -14.47 -10.18
CA LYS A 248 -5.90 -14.90 -10.69
C LYS A 248 -6.97 -13.81 -10.64
N GLU A 249 -6.58 -12.57 -10.49
CA GLU A 249 -7.47 -11.41 -10.51
C GLU A 249 -6.70 -10.16 -10.94
N THR A 250 -7.40 -9.22 -11.55
CA THR A 250 -6.86 -7.92 -11.97
C THR A 250 -7.60 -6.83 -11.20
N THR A 251 -7.20 -6.64 -9.94
CA THR A 251 -7.86 -5.75 -8.99
C THR A 251 -6.83 -5.00 -8.15
N PRO A 252 -7.20 -3.86 -7.53
CA PRO A 252 -6.33 -3.22 -6.53
C PRO A 252 -5.95 -4.16 -5.38
N HIS A 253 -6.87 -5.05 -4.98
CA HIS A 253 -6.61 -6.07 -3.96
C HIS A 253 -5.43 -6.98 -4.35
N ALA A 254 -5.37 -7.45 -5.61
CA ALA A 254 -4.24 -8.25 -6.10
C ALA A 254 -2.91 -7.50 -5.98
N ILE A 255 -2.90 -6.20 -6.29
CA ILE A 255 -1.71 -5.37 -6.14
C ILE A 255 -1.29 -5.29 -4.67
N GLY A 256 -2.18 -4.83 -3.80
CA GLY A 256 -1.86 -4.56 -2.39
C GLY A 256 -1.52 -5.82 -1.57
N TRP A 257 -2.18 -6.96 -1.85
CA TRP A 257 -2.05 -8.17 -1.03
C TRP A 257 -1.22 -9.30 -1.65
N THR A 258 -0.99 -9.25 -2.96
CA THR A 258 -0.28 -10.35 -3.64
C THR A 258 0.97 -9.87 -4.37
N ILE A 259 0.90 -8.79 -5.15
CA ILE A 259 1.98 -8.34 -6.03
C ILE A 259 3.00 -7.51 -5.24
N ALA A 260 2.58 -6.39 -4.65
CA ALA A 260 3.46 -5.50 -3.91
C ALA A 260 4.18 -6.19 -2.73
N PRO A 261 3.53 -7.03 -1.90
CA PRO A 261 4.23 -7.73 -0.84
C PRO A 261 5.35 -8.65 -1.31
N LYS A 262 5.22 -9.26 -2.50
CA LYS A 262 6.26 -10.14 -3.08
C LYS A 262 7.46 -9.34 -3.59
N ILE A 263 7.21 -8.23 -4.28
CA ILE A 263 8.26 -7.35 -4.79
C ILE A 263 8.97 -6.66 -3.63
N ASN A 264 8.21 -6.07 -2.70
CA ASN A 264 8.78 -5.37 -1.56
C ASN A 264 9.54 -6.31 -0.59
N ALA A 265 9.30 -7.62 -0.64
CA ALA A 265 10.07 -8.59 0.15
C ALA A 265 11.53 -8.71 -0.29
N LEU A 266 11.84 -8.50 -1.59
CA LEU A 266 13.20 -8.53 -2.11
C LEU A 266 14.12 -7.55 -1.37
N PHE A 267 13.61 -6.38 -1.03
CA PHE A 267 14.37 -5.34 -0.32
C PHE A 267 14.49 -5.57 1.19
N ARG A 268 13.89 -6.63 1.73
CA ARG A 268 13.92 -6.97 3.17
C ARG A 268 14.81 -8.15 3.48
N VAL A 269 15.04 -9.02 2.51
CA VAL A 269 15.86 -10.21 2.67
C VAL A 269 17.07 -10.15 1.73
N GLU A 270 18.08 -10.96 1.99
CA GLU A 270 19.19 -11.10 1.07
C GLU A 270 18.72 -11.76 -0.23
N SER A 271 18.71 -11.00 -1.32
CA SER A 271 18.20 -11.42 -2.62
C SER A 271 18.82 -10.60 -3.74
N ASP A 272 18.67 -11.11 -4.97
CA ASP A 272 19.05 -10.38 -6.18
C ASP A 272 17.95 -9.36 -6.52
N ILE A 273 18.17 -8.11 -6.10
CA ILE A 273 17.21 -7.03 -6.29
C ILE A 273 17.09 -6.63 -7.77
N ALA A 274 18.19 -6.66 -8.52
CA ALA A 274 18.20 -6.25 -9.92
C ALA A 274 17.29 -7.11 -10.78
N ILE A 275 17.06 -8.38 -10.40
CA ILE A 275 16.26 -9.30 -11.18
C ILE A 275 14.79 -8.87 -11.31
N VAL A 276 14.25 -8.12 -10.35
CA VAL A 276 12.88 -7.64 -10.48
C VAL A 276 12.77 -6.56 -11.56
N PHE A 277 13.72 -5.64 -11.59
CA PHE A 277 13.80 -4.64 -12.65
C PHE A 277 13.96 -5.31 -14.03
N GLU A 278 14.85 -6.30 -14.14
CA GLU A 278 15.00 -7.11 -15.35
C GLU A 278 13.70 -7.80 -15.77
N GLY A 279 12.91 -8.30 -14.80
CA GLY A 279 11.59 -8.88 -15.08
C GLY A 279 10.63 -7.91 -15.77
N PHE A 280 10.69 -6.62 -15.45
CA PHE A 280 9.84 -5.60 -16.06
C PHE A 280 10.28 -5.21 -17.48
N ILE A 281 11.59 -5.23 -17.78
CA ILE A 281 12.14 -4.73 -19.05
C ILE A 281 12.52 -5.83 -20.04
N ASN A 282 12.70 -7.06 -19.57
CA ASN A 282 13.17 -8.18 -20.38
C ASN A 282 12.22 -9.39 -20.25
N PRO A 283 11.42 -9.71 -21.30
CA PRO A 283 10.49 -10.83 -21.26
C PRO A 283 11.13 -12.19 -20.91
N SER A 284 12.41 -12.40 -21.22
CA SER A 284 13.09 -13.66 -20.90
C SER A 284 13.41 -13.81 -19.40
N ALA A 285 13.41 -12.72 -18.64
CA ALA A 285 13.68 -12.70 -17.20
C ALA A 285 12.42 -12.89 -16.33
N ILE A 286 11.20 -12.84 -16.90
CA ILE A 286 9.93 -12.84 -16.18
C ILE A 286 9.81 -14.01 -15.20
N GLU A 287 10.10 -15.23 -15.65
CA GLU A 287 9.93 -16.41 -14.80
C GLU A 287 10.95 -16.45 -13.66
N SER A 288 12.20 -16.06 -13.91
CA SER A 288 13.25 -15.98 -12.89
C SER A 288 12.96 -14.89 -11.88
N ALA A 289 12.51 -13.72 -12.32
CA ALA A 289 12.09 -12.64 -11.45
C ALA A 289 10.92 -13.06 -10.53
N TYR A 290 9.91 -13.72 -11.08
CA TYR A 290 8.80 -14.22 -10.27
C TYR A 290 9.23 -15.28 -9.24
N LYS A 291 10.12 -16.22 -9.61
CA LYS A 291 10.65 -17.21 -8.68
C LYS A 291 11.40 -16.55 -7.52
N GLU A 292 12.23 -15.54 -7.82
CA GLU A 292 12.97 -14.81 -6.81
C GLU A 292 12.04 -13.98 -5.90
N CYS A 293 11.03 -13.29 -6.44
CA CYS A 293 10.01 -12.63 -5.65
C CYS A 293 9.30 -13.59 -4.67
N ASN A 294 8.94 -14.79 -5.11
CA ASN A 294 8.32 -15.80 -4.23
C ASN A 294 9.30 -16.33 -3.18
N ARG A 295 10.58 -16.57 -3.54
CA ARG A 295 11.63 -16.98 -2.59
C ARG A 295 11.78 -15.94 -1.49
N ALA A 296 11.95 -14.67 -1.87
CA ALA A 296 12.10 -13.56 -0.94
C ALA A 296 10.86 -13.39 -0.06
N TYR A 297 9.67 -13.48 -0.63
CA TYR A 297 8.42 -13.39 0.13
C TYR A 297 8.27 -14.50 1.18
N ASN A 298 8.59 -15.74 0.81
CA ASN A 298 8.53 -16.87 1.74
C ASN A 298 9.59 -16.75 2.84
N ALA A 299 10.81 -16.31 2.51
CA ALA A 299 11.87 -16.04 3.48
C ALA A 299 11.46 -14.90 4.43
N SER A 300 10.94 -13.79 3.91
CA SER A 300 10.43 -12.68 4.70
C SER A 300 9.31 -13.12 5.66
N ARG A 301 8.36 -13.93 5.19
CA ARG A 301 7.30 -14.49 6.05
C ARG A 301 7.85 -15.38 7.15
N LYS A 302 8.84 -16.23 6.85
CA LYS A 302 9.47 -17.10 7.84
C LYS A 302 10.13 -16.27 8.94
N ILE A 303 10.99 -15.31 8.56
CA ILE A 303 11.65 -14.39 9.50
C ILE A 303 10.60 -13.64 10.33
N THR A 304 9.58 -13.06 9.69
CA THR A 304 8.52 -12.34 10.40
C THR A 304 7.79 -13.25 11.39
N ASN A 305 7.50 -14.50 11.03
CA ASN A 305 6.85 -15.45 11.93
C ASN A 305 7.76 -15.85 13.10
N GLU A 306 9.05 -16.00 12.89
CA GLU A 306 10.03 -16.30 13.94
C GLU A 306 10.14 -15.14 14.94
N ILE A 307 10.31 -13.90 14.45
CA ILE A 307 10.40 -12.70 15.30
C ILE A 307 9.09 -12.47 16.08
N THR A 308 7.94 -12.84 15.51
CA THR A 308 6.62 -12.60 16.10
C THR A 308 6.08 -13.78 16.89
N LYS A 309 6.82 -14.88 17.01
CA LYS A 309 6.34 -16.06 17.72
C LYS A 309 6.13 -15.79 19.21
N ASP A 310 7.09 -15.10 19.84
CA ASP A 310 7.05 -14.68 21.23
C ASP A 310 7.69 -13.29 21.38
N PRO A 311 7.07 -12.22 20.83
CA PRO A 311 7.66 -10.90 20.89
C PRO A 311 7.66 -10.40 22.33
N VAL A 312 8.79 -9.88 22.79
CA VAL A 312 8.83 -9.15 24.05
C VAL A 312 8.13 -7.81 23.82
N ILE A 313 6.92 -7.68 24.33
CA ILE A 313 6.11 -6.46 24.21
C ILE A 313 6.05 -5.82 25.58
N ASP A 314 6.57 -4.59 25.67
CA ASP A 314 6.33 -3.70 26.79
C ASP A 314 5.04 -2.90 26.51
N GLU A 315 3.93 -3.38 27.07
CA GLU A 315 2.62 -2.77 26.86
C GLU A 315 2.34 -1.71 27.91
N GLN A 316 2.37 -0.45 27.50
CA GLN A 316 2.06 0.71 28.33
C GLN A 316 0.58 1.12 28.18
N LYS A 317 0.12 2.11 28.98
CA LYS A 317 -1.25 2.65 28.89
C LYS A 317 -1.61 3.07 27.46
N ASN A 318 -0.72 3.82 26.83
CA ASN A 318 -0.98 4.51 25.56
C ASN A 318 -0.14 4.03 24.38
N CYS A 319 0.70 3.02 24.57
CA CYS A 319 1.50 2.46 23.48
C CYS A 319 1.93 1.01 23.79
N ALA A 320 2.43 0.33 22.77
CA ALA A 320 3.14 -0.93 22.88
C ALA A 320 4.54 -0.78 22.28
N ILE A 321 5.54 -1.32 22.93
CA ILE A 321 6.93 -1.18 22.51
C ILE A 321 7.57 -2.55 22.41
N SER A 322 8.36 -2.75 21.36
CA SER A 322 9.18 -3.95 21.20
C SER A 322 10.54 -3.57 20.65
N PHE A 323 11.56 -4.29 21.03
CA PHE A 323 12.92 -4.11 20.50
C PHE A 323 13.31 -5.30 19.63
N VAL A 324 14.03 -5.03 18.56
CA VAL A 324 14.58 -6.03 17.65
C VAL A 324 16.08 -5.82 17.46
N GLU A 325 16.78 -6.91 17.13
CA GLU A 325 18.19 -6.87 16.76
C GLU A 325 18.40 -6.10 15.44
N ASN A 326 19.58 -5.54 15.27
CA ASN A 326 19.91 -4.72 14.10
C ASN A 326 19.77 -5.45 12.76
N GLU A 327 19.99 -6.75 12.72
CA GLU A 327 19.80 -7.60 11.53
C GLU A 327 18.34 -7.65 11.08
N ASN A 328 17.39 -7.41 11.99
CA ASN A 328 15.96 -7.40 11.73
C ASN A 328 15.40 -5.99 11.41
N ALA A 329 16.25 -5.01 11.15
CA ALA A 329 15.87 -3.62 10.91
C ALA A 329 14.81 -3.45 9.80
N SER A 330 14.87 -4.25 8.73
CA SER A 330 13.95 -4.21 7.60
C SER A 330 12.53 -4.75 7.92
N PHE A 331 12.37 -5.39 9.10
CA PHE A 331 11.12 -6.03 9.52
C PHE A 331 10.35 -5.23 10.58
N THR A 332 10.92 -4.15 11.10
CA THR A 332 10.31 -3.33 12.18
C THR A 332 8.86 -2.93 11.86
N GLY A 333 8.60 -2.50 10.62
CA GLY A 333 7.25 -2.09 10.20
C GLY A 333 6.25 -3.25 10.13
N LEU A 334 6.68 -4.45 9.73
CA LEU A 334 5.81 -5.64 9.69
C LEU A 334 5.48 -6.13 11.11
N LEU A 335 6.47 -6.13 11.98
CA LEU A 335 6.27 -6.48 13.40
C LEU A 335 5.38 -5.45 14.09
N ALA A 336 5.58 -4.15 13.83
CA ALA A 336 4.75 -3.09 14.40
C ALA A 336 3.27 -3.23 13.99
N ASN A 337 2.97 -3.60 12.74
CA ASN A 337 1.60 -3.89 12.32
C ASN A 337 1.00 -5.06 13.10
N ARG A 338 1.74 -6.17 13.27
CA ARG A 338 1.23 -7.34 14.02
C ARG A 338 0.99 -7.04 15.50
N ILE A 339 1.87 -6.26 16.14
CA ILE A 339 1.68 -5.86 17.54
C ILE A 339 0.51 -4.90 17.65
N LEU A 340 0.37 -3.94 16.72
CA LEU A 340 -0.80 -3.06 16.64
C LEU A 340 -2.10 -3.86 16.53
N ASP A 341 -2.14 -4.88 15.66
CA ASP A 341 -3.32 -5.73 15.49
C ASP A 341 -3.68 -6.47 16.78
N ALA A 342 -2.68 -6.89 17.56
CA ALA A 342 -2.88 -7.60 18.83
C ALA A 342 -3.26 -6.65 19.97
N THR A 343 -2.60 -5.49 20.10
CA THR A 343 -2.74 -4.57 21.25
C THR A 343 -3.75 -3.45 21.01
N LYS A 344 -4.05 -3.15 19.73
CA LYS A 344 -4.88 -2.00 19.29
C LYS A 344 -4.34 -0.63 19.76
N LYS A 345 -3.08 -0.56 20.13
CA LYS A 345 -2.40 0.66 20.62
C LYS A 345 -1.32 1.11 19.63
N PRO A 346 -0.98 2.41 19.60
CA PRO A 346 0.22 2.87 18.90
C PRO A 346 1.43 2.02 19.28
N THR A 347 2.10 1.49 18.28
CA THR A 347 3.17 0.52 18.47
C THR A 347 4.48 1.05 17.93
N PHE A 348 5.52 0.95 18.74
CA PHE A 348 6.90 1.28 18.40
C PHE A 348 7.72 0.00 18.36
N VAL A 349 8.26 -0.35 17.19
CA VAL A 349 9.27 -1.40 17.09
C VAL A 349 10.60 -0.73 16.82
N LEU A 350 11.46 -0.81 17.82
CA LEU A 350 12.72 -0.08 17.89
C LEU A 350 13.91 -1.03 17.76
N ARG A 351 15.02 -0.51 17.33
CA ARG A 351 16.34 -1.14 17.40
C ARG A 351 17.36 -0.16 17.95
N ASP A 352 18.37 -0.69 18.56
CA ASP A 352 19.52 0.06 19.01
C ASP A 352 20.46 0.31 17.81
N LYS A 353 20.42 1.52 17.25
CA LYS A 353 21.24 1.85 16.08
C LYS A 353 22.69 2.09 16.47
N ASP A 354 22.90 2.84 17.55
CA ASP A 354 24.18 3.20 18.13
C ASP A 354 24.00 3.65 19.59
N ASP A 355 25.06 4.05 20.25
CA ASP A 355 25.01 4.46 21.67
C ASP A 355 24.13 5.68 21.95
N LYS A 356 23.63 6.38 20.93
CA LYS A 356 22.89 7.66 21.06
C LYS A 356 21.42 7.57 20.71
N VAL A 357 21.04 6.72 19.73
CA VAL A 357 19.68 6.73 19.19
C VAL A 357 19.06 5.35 19.05
N TYR A 358 17.76 5.28 19.34
CA TYR A 358 16.87 4.23 18.87
C TYR A 358 16.25 4.62 17.54
N THR A 359 16.18 3.69 16.60
CA THR A 359 15.48 3.88 15.34
C THR A 359 14.54 2.71 15.07
N GLY A 360 13.48 2.93 14.32
CA GLY A 360 12.55 1.85 14.02
C GLY A 360 11.32 2.30 13.26
N SER A 361 10.22 1.60 13.49
CA SER A 361 8.92 1.91 12.87
C SER A 361 7.85 2.14 13.91
N MET A 362 7.00 3.11 13.65
CA MET A 362 5.76 3.37 14.37
C MET A 362 4.56 2.97 13.51
N ARG A 363 3.57 2.35 14.14
CA ARG A 363 2.24 2.10 13.57
C ARG A 363 1.18 2.50 14.57
N SER A 364 0.08 3.09 14.11
CA SER A 364 -0.94 3.64 15.00
C SER A 364 -2.35 3.46 14.44
N PRO A 365 -3.36 3.23 15.31
CA PRO A 365 -4.75 3.19 14.89
C PRO A 365 -5.31 4.59 14.57
N ILE A 366 -4.67 5.64 15.07
CA ILE A 366 -5.04 7.04 14.87
C ILE A 366 -3.93 7.80 14.15
N GLU A 367 -4.18 9.01 13.67
CA GLU A 367 -3.16 9.94 13.22
C GLU A 367 -2.24 10.30 14.39
N PHE A 368 -0.95 10.02 14.27
CA PHE A 368 -0.08 10.02 15.43
C PHE A 368 1.32 10.62 15.19
N ALA A 369 1.82 10.63 13.96
CA ALA A 369 3.16 11.16 13.66
C ALA A 369 3.29 12.65 14.03
N SER A 370 2.31 13.47 13.66
CA SER A 370 2.26 14.90 14.02
C SER A 370 2.18 15.11 15.53
N ILE A 371 1.40 14.28 16.23
CA ILE A 371 1.29 14.29 17.69
C ILE A 371 2.67 14.00 18.33
N LEU A 372 3.35 12.94 17.86
CA LEU A 372 4.69 12.59 18.34
C LEU A 372 5.70 13.72 18.12
N ASN A 373 5.69 14.29 16.92
CA ASN A 373 6.60 15.40 16.58
C ASN A 373 6.33 16.65 17.43
N SER A 374 5.09 16.89 17.85
CA SER A 374 4.75 18.01 18.76
C SER A 374 5.40 17.88 20.13
N SER A 375 5.71 16.67 20.60
CA SER A 375 6.41 16.42 21.85
C SER A 375 7.86 16.93 21.85
N ARG A 376 8.49 17.03 20.67
CA ARG A 376 9.92 17.33 20.46
C ARG A 376 10.88 16.32 21.11
N LEU A 377 10.40 15.17 21.55
CA LEU A 377 11.18 14.11 22.19
C LEU A 377 11.60 13.00 21.21
N CYS A 378 11.00 13.00 20.02
CA CYS A 378 11.32 12.09 18.93
C CYS A 378 11.05 12.75 17.59
N ARG A 379 11.46 12.08 16.50
CA ARG A 379 11.10 12.44 15.12
C ARG A 379 10.39 11.27 14.47
N ALA A 380 9.17 11.51 13.98
CA ALA A 380 8.40 10.58 13.18
C ALA A 380 8.34 11.13 11.74
N GLU A 381 8.83 10.36 10.78
CA GLU A 381 8.91 10.73 9.36
C GLU A 381 8.15 9.69 8.52
N GLY A 382 7.21 10.13 7.70
CA GLY A 382 6.33 9.30 6.88
C GLY A 382 4.85 9.64 7.09
N HIS A 383 3.99 8.65 6.95
CA HIS A 383 2.54 8.84 7.08
C HIS A 383 2.11 8.91 8.55
N GLU A 384 0.99 9.62 8.81
CA GLU A 384 0.47 9.82 10.16
C GLU A 384 0.27 8.53 10.97
N LYS A 385 -0.22 7.47 10.32
CA LYS A 385 -0.45 6.16 10.95
C LYS A 385 0.69 5.16 10.78
N ALA A 386 1.70 5.48 9.96
CA ALA A 386 2.79 4.57 9.61
C ALA A 386 4.06 5.35 9.25
N SER A 387 4.95 5.53 10.20
CA SER A 387 6.17 6.31 10.03
C SER A 387 7.42 5.57 10.50
N GLY A 388 8.57 5.98 10.00
CA GLY A 388 9.85 5.76 10.65
C GLY A 388 9.93 6.60 11.92
N ILE A 389 10.64 6.13 12.93
CA ILE A 389 10.84 6.88 14.18
C ILE A 389 12.30 6.88 14.60
N VAL A 390 12.73 8.02 15.10
CA VAL A 390 14.07 8.23 15.70
C VAL A 390 13.88 8.85 17.08
N ILE A 391 14.49 8.24 18.09
CA ILE A 391 14.42 8.68 19.49
C ILE A 391 15.83 8.77 20.03
N GLU A 392 16.27 9.96 20.46
CA GLU A 392 17.51 10.09 21.22
C GLU A 392 17.36 9.31 22.54
N LYS A 393 18.34 8.47 22.90
CA LYS A 393 18.24 7.61 24.10
C LYS A 393 17.98 8.38 25.37
N GLU A 394 18.54 9.58 25.48
CA GLU A 394 18.30 10.49 26.62
C GLU A 394 16.84 10.96 26.73
N ASN A 395 16.09 10.97 25.62
CA ASN A 395 14.70 11.38 25.58
C ASN A 395 13.70 10.21 25.75
N TYR A 396 14.18 8.96 25.75
CA TYR A 396 13.31 7.78 25.72
C TYR A 396 12.34 7.74 26.92
N ASP A 397 12.89 7.85 28.15
CA ASP A 397 12.05 7.83 29.35
C ASP A 397 11.11 9.04 29.46
N ALA A 398 11.55 10.20 28.95
CA ALA A 398 10.73 11.41 28.90
C ALA A 398 9.57 11.24 27.92
N LEU A 399 9.81 10.60 26.77
CA LEU A 399 8.77 10.29 25.78
C LEU A 399 7.72 9.32 26.36
N LEU A 400 8.13 8.27 27.08
CA LEU A 400 7.20 7.35 27.70
C LEU A 400 6.32 8.04 28.74
N LYS A 401 6.90 8.86 29.62
CA LYS A 401 6.15 9.64 30.61
C LYS A 401 5.19 10.63 29.94
N TRP A 402 5.64 11.27 28.84
CA TRP A 402 4.78 12.18 28.10
C TRP A 402 3.60 11.45 27.46
N LEU A 403 3.84 10.26 26.84
CA LEU A 403 2.78 9.42 26.28
C LEU A 403 1.79 8.97 27.36
N GLU A 404 2.27 8.54 28.52
CA GLU A 404 1.43 8.07 29.63
C GLU A 404 0.51 9.16 30.20
N ALA A 405 0.98 10.41 30.20
CA ALA A 405 0.23 11.57 30.68
C ALA A 405 -0.90 12.00 29.74
N GLN A 406 -0.90 11.53 28.49
CA GLN A 406 -1.94 11.85 27.51
C GLN A 406 -3.21 11.03 27.75
N ASN A 407 -4.35 11.59 27.31
CA ASN A 407 -5.61 10.86 27.23
C ASN A 407 -5.97 10.66 25.75
N PHE A 408 -5.50 9.53 25.21
CA PHE A 408 -5.86 9.13 23.86
C PHE A 408 -7.06 8.16 23.93
N ASP A 409 -7.98 8.30 23.00
CA ASP A 409 -9.02 7.30 22.75
C ASP A 409 -8.54 6.39 21.60
N PHE A 410 -8.09 5.21 21.96
CA PHE A 410 -7.65 4.20 20.99
C PHE A 410 -8.69 3.12 20.75
N GLU A 411 -9.88 3.22 21.34
CA GLU A 411 -10.92 2.25 21.04
C GLU A 411 -11.24 2.34 19.54
N PRO A 412 -10.76 1.40 18.74
CA PRO A 412 -11.00 1.43 17.31
C PRO A 412 -12.50 1.26 17.11
N THR A 413 -13.14 2.33 16.68
CA THR A 413 -14.46 2.23 16.08
C THR A 413 -14.22 1.74 14.66
N GLU A 414 -14.57 0.49 14.39
CA GLU A 414 -14.47 -0.03 13.03
C GLU A 414 -15.57 0.56 12.17
N ASP A 415 -15.17 1.30 11.14
CA ASP A 415 -16.09 1.78 10.14
C ASP A 415 -16.54 0.59 9.28
N ILE A 416 -17.84 0.34 9.27
CA ILE A 416 -18.49 -0.68 8.43
C ILE A 416 -19.53 -0.01 7.55
N ALA A 417 -19.84 -0.61 6.40
CA ALA A 417 -20.87 -0.08 5.49
C ALA A 417 -22.23 0.10 6.21
N GLY A 418 -22.61 -0.86 7.03
CA GLY A 418 -23.81 -0.75 7.86
C GLY A 418 -24.30 -2.09 8.39
N GLN A 419 -25.35 -2.04 9.19
CA GLN A 419 -26.04 -3.23 9.67
C GLN A 419 -26.98 -3.78 8.58
N LEU A 420 -26.92 -5.08 8.31
CA LEU A 420 -27.69 -5.73 7.27
C LEU A 420 -28.40 -6.98 7.82
N SER A 421 -29.74 -6.94 7.82
CA SER A 421 -30.51 -8.13 8.14
C SER A 421 -30.28 -9.23 7.10
N THR A 422 -30.14 -10.47 7.53
CA THR A 422 -29.97 -11.64 6.63
C THR A 422 -31.11 -11.77 5.59
N ARG A 423 -32.32 -11.25 5.89
CA ARG A 423 -33.46 -11.23 4.96
C ARG A 423 -33.30 -10.20 3.83
N ASN A 424 -32.46 -9.19 4.03
CA ASN A 424 -32.20 -8.13 3.06
C ASN A 424 -30.97 -8.39 2.18
N ILE A 425 -30.23 -9.45 2.47
CA ILE A 425 -29.13 -9.89 1.62
C ILE A 425 -29.72 -10.61 0.39
N ASN A 426 -29.42 -10.11 -0.78
CA ASN A 426 -29.89 -10.67 -2.05
C ASN A 426 -28.77 -10.69 -3.10
N MET A 427 -28.99 -11.43 -4.18
CA MET A 427 -28.01 -11.56 -5.27
C MET A 427 -27.64 -10.21 -5.87
N TYR A 428 -28.60 -9.32 -6.07
CA TYR A 428 -28.36 -8.01 -6.66
C TYR A 428 -27.30 -7.21 -5.88
N LEU A 429 -27.39 -7.17 -4.54
CA LEU A 429 -26.37 -6.49 -3.71
C LEU A 429 -25.00 -7.15 -3.83
N CYS A 430 -24.95 -8.49 -3.85
CA CYS A 430 -23.70 -9.22 -4.03
C CYS A 430 -23.08 -8.95 -5.41
N GLU A 431 -23.88 -8.91 -6.46
CA GLU A 431 -23.47 -8.58 -7.82
C GLU A 431 -22.93 -7.15 -7.92
N GLN A 432 -23.59 -6.18 -7.26
CA GLN A 432 -23.12 -4.80 -7.22
C GLN A 432 -21.72 -4.71 -6.57
N ILE A 433 -21.47 -5.42 -5.47
CA ILE A 433 -20.18 -5.43 -4.80
C ILE A 433 -19.13 -6.12 -5.67
N GLU A 434 -19.46 -7.27 -6.25
CA GLU A 434 -18.54 -8.06 -7.06
C GLU A 434 -18.16 -7.36 -8.37
N SER A 435 -19.11 -6.75 -9.05
CA SER A 435 -18.86 -6.02 -10.32
C SER A 435 -18.03 -4.76 -10.13
N ASN A 436 -17.98 -4.24 -8.91
CA ASN A 436 -17.21 -3.05 -8.55
C ASN A 436 -15.90 -3.33 -7.81
N LYS A 437 -15.34 -4.54 -7.92
CA LYS A 437 -14.08 -4.92 -7.24
C LYS A 437 -12.89 -4.01 -7.56
N GLN A 438 -12.91 -3.32 -8.70
CA GLN A 438 -11.87 -2.36 -9.05
C GLN A 438 -11.96 -1.04 -8.27
N LEU A 439 -13.02 -0.82 -7.48
CA LEU A 439 -13.12 0.35 -6.59
C LEU A 439 -12.39 0.13 -5.26
N TRP A 440 -12.32 -1.13 -4.80
CA TRP A 440 -11.88 -1.44 -3.44
C TRP A 440 -10.36 -1.36 -3.32
N ALA A 441 -9.88 -0.29 -2.69
CA ALA A 441 -8.46 0.00 -2.48
C ALA A 441 -8.29 0.94 -1.29
N ASN A 442 -7.14 0.95 -0.67
CA ASN A 442 -6.67 1.92 0.33
C ASN A 442 -7.82 2.57 1.16
N GLN A 443 -8.17 3.83 0.88
CA GLN A 443 -9.22 4.59 1.59
C GLN A 443 -10.65 4.16 1.22
N ILE A 444 -10.82 3.36 0.18
CA ILE A 444 -12.12 2.82 -0.26
C ILE A 444 -12.11 1.29 -0.08
N PRO A 445 -12.19 0.78 1.16
CA PRO A 445 -12.12 -0.65 1.42
C PRO A 445 -13.35 -1.40 0.87
N GLU A 446 -13.22 -2.71 0.67
CA GLU A 446 -14.35 -3.57 0.38
C GLU A 446 -15.41 -3.44 1.48
N PRO A 447 -16.71 -3.28 1.12
CA PRO A 447 -17.76 -3.06 2.10
C PRO A 447 -17.87 -4.22 3.10
N ARG A 448 -17.84 -3.89 4.39
CA ARG A 448 -18.11 -4.82 5.49
C ARG A 448 -19.46 -4.50 6.13
N PHE A 449 -20.15 -5.52 6.55
CA PHE A 449 -21.48 -5.42 7.13
C PHE A 449 -21.52 -6.11 8.49
N SER A 450 -22.41 -5.68 9.38
CA SER A 450 -22.71 -6.41 10.60
C SER A 450 -24.08 -7.06 10.56
N THR A 451 -24.21 -8.21 11.22
CA THR A 451 -25.49 -8.87 11.51
C THR A 451 -25.39 -9.74 12.76
N THR A 452 -26.55 -9.99 13.38
CA THR A 452 -26.67 -10.98 14.46
C THR A 452 -27.32 -12.25 13.91
N LEU A 453 -26.61 -13.37 14.00
CA LEU A 453 -27.13 -14.70 13.68
C LEU A 453 -27.65 -15.36 14.94
N ARG A 454 -28.97 -15.67 15.00
CA ARG A 454 -29.58 -16.50 16.04
C ARG A 454 -29.87 -17.87 15.45
N ILE A 455 -29.14 -18.89 15.90
CA ILE A 455 -29.12 -20.23 15.28
C ILE A 455 -29.00 -21.32 16.35
N LYS A 456 -29.37 -22.55 16.00
CA LYS A 456 -29.07 -23.72 16.82
C LYS A 456 -27.71 -24.29 16.41
N ASN A 457 -27.00 -24.90 17.35
CA ASN A 457 -25.76 -25.59 17.03
C ASN A 457 -25.96 -26.73 16.01
N THR A 458 -27.14 -27.34 15.98
CA THR A 458 -27.53 -28.35 14.97
C THR A 458 -27.60 -27.83 13.54
N ASP A 459 -27.73 -26.51 13.35
CA ASP A 459 -27.79 -25.87 12.04
C ASP A 459 -26.38 -25.55 11.50
N VAL A 460 -25.35 -25.74 12.35
CA VAL A 460 -23.95 -25.43 12.03
C VAL A 460 -23.26 -26.65 11.45
N ALA A 461 -22.56 -26.46 10.33
CA ALA A 461 -21.62 -27.44 9.81
C ALA A 461 -20.18 -27.04 10.16
N LEU A 462 -19.47 -27.93 10.86
CA LEU A 462 -18.05 -27.79 11.16
C LEU A 462 -17.23 -28.74 10.30
N PHE A 463 -16.40 -28.20 9.41
CA PHE A 463 -15.52 -28.99 8.55
C PHE A 463 -14.11 -29.03 9.17
N LYS A 464 -13.75 -30.18 9.73
CA LYS A 464 -12.44 -30.41 10.37
C LYS A 464 -11.48 -31.06 9.36
N LYS A 465 -10.58 -30.26 8.77
CA LYS A 465 -9.48 -30.73 7.89
C LYS A 465 -8.15 -30.23 8.48
N THR A 466 -7.36 -29.51 7.69
CA THR A 466 -6.14 -28.83 8.16
C THR A 466 -6.43 -27.67 9.11
N SER A 467 -7.60 -27.09 9.03
CA SER A 467 -8.17 -26.11 9.95
C SER A 467 -9.69 -26.31 10.02
N THR A 468 -10.32 -25.92 11.14
CA THR A 468 -11.77 -26.01 11.28
C THR A 468 -12.44 -24.83 10.58
N THR A 469 -13.46 -25.13 9.78
CA THR A 469 -14.28 -24.14 9.07
C THR A 469 -15.71 -24.22 9.55
N PHE A 470 -16.27 -23.08 9.94
CA PHE A 470 -17.68 -22.91 10.28
C PHE A 470 -18.48 -22.57 9.02
N LYS A 471 -19.65 -23.18 8.89
CA LYS A 471 -20.64 -22.80 7.89
C LYS A 471 -22.04 -22.93 8.48
N VAL A 472 -22.86 -21.91 8.26
CA VAL A 472 -24.30 -21.94 8.55
C VAL A 472 -25.06 -21.27 7.40
N GLU A 473 -26.26 -21.74 7.13
CA GLU A 473 -27.17 -21.12 6.17
C GLU A 473 -28.33 -20.45 6.90
N LYS A 474 -28.59 -19.18 6.59
CA LYS A 474 -29.69 -18.40 7.15
C LYS A 474 -30.34 -17.55 6.08
N ASN A 475 -31.68 -17.75 5.88
CA ASN A 475 -32.46 -17.03 4.86
C ASN A 475 -31.86 -17.10 3.43
N GLY A 476 -31.31 -18.26 3.04
CA GLY A 476 -30.67 -18.46 1.73
C GLY A 476 -29.27 -17.85 1.58
N VAL A 477 -28.66 -17.38 2.67
CA VAL A 477 -27.28 -16.85 2.69
C VAL A 477 -26.39 -17.81 3.45
N ALA A 478 -25.29 -18.24 2.83
CA ALA A 478 -24.28 -19.05 3.49
C ALA A 478 -23.25 -18.16 4.20
N PHE A 479 -23.17 -18.26 5.53
CA PHE A 479 -22.13 -17.58 6.32
C PHE A 479 -20.99 -18.55 6.61
N ILE A 480 -19.74 -18.14 6.31
CA ILE A 480 -18.56 -18.98 6.41
C ILE A 480 -17.47 -18.24 7.21
N LYS A 481 -16.83 -18.96 8.15
CA LYS A 481 -15.60 -18.51 8.81
C LYS A 481 -14.57 -19.62 8.76
N PHE A 482 -13.36 -19.28 8.31
CA PHE A 482 -12.22 -20.19 8.28
C PHE A 482 -11.37 -20.08 9.54
N GLN A 483 -10.58 -21.12 9.81
CA GLN A 483 -9.53 -21.15 10.82
C GLN A 483 -10.03 -20.87 12.25
N LEU A 484 -11.10 -21.55 12.65
CA LEU A 484 -11.61 -21.45 14.02
C LEU A 484 -10.56 -21.90 15.04
N LYS A 485 -10.51 -21.16 16.14
CA LYS A 485 -9.76 -21.56 17.33
C LYS A 485 -10.47 -22.70 18.06
N GLU A 486 -9.74 -23.42 18.88
CA GLU A 486 -10.26 -24.61 19.58
C GLU A 486 -11.35 -24.25 20.60
N ASP A 487 -11.18 -23.12 21.29
CA ASP A 487 -12.18 -22.56 22.22
C ASP A 487 -13.48 -22.13 21.53
N GLU A 488 -13.39 -21.56 20.32
CA GLU A 488 -14.55 -21.20 19.50
C GLU A 488 -15.33 -22.47 19.09
N VAL A 489 -14.61 -23.53 18.69
CA VAL A 489 -15.22 -24.82 18.33
C VAL A 489 -15.94 -25.43 19.52
N GLN A 490 -15.30 -25.48 20.70
CA GLN A 490 -15.91 -25.99 21.92
C GLN A 490 -17.15 -25.20 22.30
N LYS A 491 -17.11 -23.86 22.22
CA LYS A 491 -18.26 -23.00 22.52
C LYS A 491 -19.45 -23.29 21.58
N ILE A 492 -19.19 -23.46 20.28
CA ILE A 492 -20.24 -23.82 19.31
C ILE A 492 -20.84 -25.18 19.59
N GLU A 493 -20.02 -26.19 19.89
CA GLU A 493 -20.49 -27.57 20.12
C GLU A 493 -21.26 -27.71 21.45
N SER A 494 -20.90 -26.94 22.48
CA SER A 494 -21.50 -27.01 23.81
C SER A 494 -22.76 -26.18 24.00
N THR A 495 -22.96 -25.13 23.20
CA THR A 495 -24.08 -24.18 23.33
C THR A 495 -25.21 -24.52 22.37
N LYS A 496 -26.41 -24.84 22.91
CA LYS A 496 -27.57 -25.27 22.10
C LYS A 496 -28.15 -24.15 21.21
N GLN A 497 -28.25 -22.95 21.77
CA GLN A 497 -28.77 -21.76 21.09
C GLN A 497 -27.65 -20.74 21.03
N LEU A 498 -27.27 -20.34 19.86
CA LEU A 498 -26.15 -19.43 19.60
C LEU A 498 -26.66 -18.07 19.13
N LYS A 499 -26.16 -17.02 19.79
CA LYS A 499 -26.23 -15.65 19.33
C LYS A 499 -24.83 -15.26 18.84
N ILE A 500 -24.66 -15.00 17.55
CA ILE A 500 -23.37 -14.67 16.93
C ILE A 500 -23.48 -13.30 16.30
N ASP A 501 -22.82 -12.32 16.92
CA ASP A 501 -22.66 -11.00 16.32
C ASP A 501 -21.45 -11.04 15.38
N THR A 502 -21.67 -10.69 14.11
CA THR A 502 -20.66 -10.88 13.05
C THR A 502 -20.37 -9.60 12.29
N ILE A 503 -19.09 -9.44 11.87
CA ILE A 503 -18.69 -8.57 10.76
C ILE A 503 -18.29 -9.46 9.59
N PHE A 504 -18.80 -9.16 8.40
CA PHE A 504 -18.62 -9.99 7.21
C PHE A 504 -18.56 -9.17 5.93
N THR A 505 -17.90 -9.69 4.90
CA THR A 505 -18.00 -9.22 3.52
C THR A 505 -19.00 -10.06 2.75
N LEU A 506 -19.61 -9.49 1.70
CA LEU A 506 -20.55 -10.18 0.82
C LEU A 506 -19.86 -10.63 -0.47
N GLY A 507 -20.23 -11.81 -0.93
CA GLY A 507 -19.80 -12.37 -2.20
C GLY A 507 -20.83 -13.33 -2.78
N ILE A 508 -20.48 -13.98 -3.86
CA ILE A 508 -21.30 -14.96 -4.55
C ILE A 508 -20.62 -16.33 -4.47
N ASN A 509 -21.31 -17.29 -3.87
CA ASN A 509 -20.88 -18.68 -3.91
C ASN A 509 -21.37 -19.31 -5.23
N ARG A 510 -20.43 -19.87 -6.00
CA ARG A 510 -20.69 -20.55 -7.28
C ARG A 510 -20.35 -22.01 -7.12
N TYR A 511 -21.36 -22.85 -6.95
CA TYR A 511 -21.18 -24.28 -6.79
C TYR A 511 -22.17 -25.07 -7.64
N ASN A 512 -21.67 -26.03 -8.42
CA ASN A 512 -22.47 -26.89 -9.33
C ASN A 512 -23.46 -26.11 -10.24
N GLY A 513 -23.06 -24.92 -10.72
CA GLY A 513 -23.90 -24.08 -11.59
C GLY A 513 -24.98 -23.30 -10.85
N VAL A 514 -25.04 -23.37 -9.53
CA VAL A 514 -25.94 -22.57 -8.69
C VAL A 514 -25.19 -21.43 -8.04
N GLU A 515 -25.74 -20.23 -8.16
CA GLU A 515 -25.20 -19.03 -7.53
C GLU A 515 -26.05 -18.66 -6.31
N THR A 516 -25.40 -18.42 -5.18
CA THR A 516 -26.06 -18.03 -3.93
C THR A 516 -25.29 -16.93 -3.19
N PRO A 517 -25.97 -16.03 -2.47
CA PRO A 517 -25.32 -15.06 -1.62
C PRO A 517 -24.46 -15.73 -0.54
N GLN A 518 -23.29 -15.17 -0.28
CA GLN A 518 -22.37 -15.67 0.74
C GLN A 518 -21.83 -14.52 1.60
N GLY A 519 -21.86 -14.72 2.92
CA GLY A 519 -21.20 -13.84 3.88
C GLY A 519 -19.89 -14.49 4.38
N MET A 520 -18.75 -13.83 4.13
CA MET A 520 -17.46 -14.26 4.64
C MET A 520 -17.20 -13.56 5.97
N ILE A 521 -17.36 -14.29 7.09
CA ILE A 521 -17.18 -13.76 8.44
C ILE A 521 -15.71 -13.47 8.69
N GLN A 522 -15.41 -12.22 8.99
CA GLN A 522 -14.08 -11.74 9.34
C GLN A 522 -13.91 -11.73 10.86
N GLU A 523 -14.89 -11.14 11.55
CA GLU A 523 -14.89 -11.04 13.01
C GLU A 523 -16.23 -11.49 13.57
N TRP A 524 -16.23 -12.00 14.80
CA TRP A 524 -17.43 -12.40 15.51
C TRP A 524 -17.26 -12.42 17.03
N THR A 525 -18.41 -12.34 17.72
CA THR A 525 -18.55 -12.77 19.11
C THR A 525 -19.62 -13.86 19.16
N ILE A 526 -19.38 -14.89 19.96
CA ILE A 526 -20.30 -16.02 20.12
C ILE A 526 -20.80 -16.00 21.56
N ASP A 527 -22.12 -15.94 21.74
CA ASP A 527 -22.75 -15.97 23.04
C ASP A 527 -23.89 -17.01 23.05
N GLU A 528 -24.33 -17.42 24.23
CA GLU A 528 -25.54 -18.19 24.40
C GLU A 528 -26.75 -17.25 24.12
N ASP A 529 -27.71 -17.71 23.34
CA ASP A 529 -28.95 -16.97 23.11
C ASP A 529 -29.88 -17.32 24.28
N GLU A 530 -29.91 -16.49 25.32
CA GLU A 530 -30.75 -16.67 26.50
C GLU A 530 -32.25 -16.56 26.19
N GLY A 531 -32.63 -16.27 24.94
CA GLY A 531 -34.02 -16.08 24.51
C GLY A 531 -34.69 -14.94 25.27
N GLU A 532 -34.87 -13.79 24.70
CA GLU A 532 -35.89 -12.89 25.22
C GLU A 532 -37.22 -13.64 25.13
N ASP A 533 -37.80 -13.97 26.28
CA ASP A 533 -39.15 -14.51 26.37
C ASP A 533 -40.07 -13.62 25.51
N MET A 534 -40.53 -14.19 24.37
CA MET A 534 -41.58 -13.57 23.62
C MET A 534 -42.89 -13.76 24.44
N PHE A 535 -43.23 -12.76 25.24
CA PHE A 535 -44.56 -12.52 25.73
C PHE A 535 -45.26 -11.52 24.82
#